data_2ec34d87c9265e8d3b62c47b3def3698
#
_entry.id   2ec34d87c9265e8d3b62c47b3def3698
#
_cell.length_a   1.000
_cell.length_b   1.000
_cell.length_c   1.000
_cell.angle_alpha   90.00
_cell.angle_beta   90.00
_cell.angle_gamma   90.00
#
_symmetry.space_group_name_H-M   'P 1'
#
loop_
_entity.id
_entity.type
_entity.pdbx_description
1 polymer ?
#
loop_
_entity_poly.entity_id
_entity_poly.type
_entity_poly.pdbx_seq_one_letter_code
_entity_poly.pdbx_strand_id
1 'polypeptide(L)'
;MSCCDHRVLVTGATGLIGRELANPLKRAGFEVHAVSRDIPVSAQGFVWHRGSLFDEDFIRRVIREVRPSHLLNLAWCTTGDYLTSDLNARFLAAGEALARHFVAAGGCCAVYAGTCFEYKLGKVPLSENDELDALKNPYVRCKDELRRRATGIFSRAGVSFAYGRIFYVFGRGEPNSRLTGMVLEKLLREERVTIKAGPLAKDYIYAKDVAASFVALLRAPVEGPVNVCTGRAITIRDFVMTIARRIGRVDLVAFEDDCANQPPVIVGDNTRLTDEVGYRPQWTIDQAVADLLCPRN
;
A
#
# COMPACT_ATOMS: atom_id res chain seq x y z
N MET A 1 -13.64 14.13 22.15
CA MET A 1 -14.58 14.85 21.25
C MET A 1 -15.10 13.84 20.23
N SER A 2 -16.40 13.63 20.14
CA SER A 2 -16.98 12.76 19.12
C SER A 2 -16.77 13.41 17.75
N CYS A 3 -15.98 12.79 16.90
CA CYS A 3 -15.78 13.23 15.51
C CYS A 3 -17.04 12.84 14.72
N CYS A 4 -18.07 13.71 14.73
CA CYS A 4 -19.39 13.41 14.18
C CYS A 4 -19.44 13.32 12.65
N ASP A 5 -18.42 13.80 11.94
CA ASP A 5 -18.33 13.78 10.49
C ASP A 5 -17.37 12.67 10.03
N HIS A 6 -17.91 11.63 9.40
CA HIS A 6 -17.12 10.51 8.87
C HIS A 6 -16.67 10.78 7.41
N ARG A 7 -16.01 11.93 7.17
CA ARG A 7 -15.41 12.22 5.86
C ARG A 7 -13.95 11.80 5.84
N VAL A 8 -13.59 10.97 4.86
CA VAL A 8 -12.20 10.57 4.63
C VAL A 8 -11.67 11.16 3.33
N LEU A 9 -10.50 11.80 3.40
CA LEU A 9 -9.77 12.23 2.20
C LEU A 9 -8.71 11.18 1.87
N VAL A 10 -8.81 10.61 0.66
CA VAL A 10 -7.90 9.57 0.16
C VAL A 10 -7.00 10.15 -0.92
N THR A 11 -5.69 9.98 -0.78
CA THR A 11 -4.73 10.21 -1.87
C THR A 11 -4.27 8.89 -2.44
N GLY A 12 -3.93 8.84 -3.74
CA GLY A 12 -3.53 7.59 -4.39
C GLY A 12 -4.68 6.62 -4.67
N ALA A 13 -5.92 7.11 -4.71
CA ALA A 13 -7.13 6.32 -4.94
C ALA A 13 -7.17 5.61 -6.32
N THR A 14 -6.40 6.08 -7.30
CA THR A 14 -6.26 5.45 -8.63
C THR A 14 -5.22 4.33 -8.68
N GLY A 15 -4.43 4.17 -7.62
CA GLY A 15 -3.37 3.16 -7.52
C GLY A 15 -3.89 1.75 -7.24
N LEU A 16 -2.95 0.78 -7.19
CA LEU A 16 -3.22 -0.65 -6.96
C LEU A 16 -4.09 -0.92 -5.72
N ILE A 17 -3.79 -0.26 -4.61
CA ILE A 17 -4.52 -0.38 -3.35
C ILE A 17 -5.72 0.55 -3.34
N GLY A 18 -5.54 1.80 -3.81
CA GLY A 18 -6.54 2.85 -3.72
C GLY A 18 -7.86 2.51 -4.40
N ARG A 19 -7.81 1.83 -5.55
CA ARG A 19 -9.01 1.39 -6.29
C ARG A 19 -9.88 0.38 -5.53
N GLU A 20 -9.32 -0.31 -4.56
CA GLU A 20 -10.02 -1.29 -3.72
C GLU A 20 -10.64 -0.66 -2.44
N LEU A 21 -10.46 0.65 -2.21
CA LEU A 21 -10.89 1.32 -0.97
C LEU A 21 -12.35 1.77 -0.94
N ALA A 22 -12.95 2.14 -2.08
CA ALA A 22 -14.25 2.79 -2.09
C ALA A 22 -15.33 2.01 -1.32
N ASN A 23 -15.49 0.73 -1.63
CA ASN A 23 -16.51 -0.12 -0.98
C ASN A 23 -16.20 -0.40 0.50
N PRO A 24 -14.96 -0.77 0.92
CA PRO A 24 -14.64 -0.93 2.33
C PRO A 24 -14.86 0.34 3.16
N LEU A 25 -14.46 1.52 2.66
CA LEU A 25 -14.65 2.79 3.35
C LEU A 25 -16.15 3.13 3.49
N LYS A 26 -16.95 2.95 2.43
CA LYS A 26 -18.40 3.17 2.50
C LYS A 26 -19.08 2.22 3.50
N ARG A 27 -18.71 0.94 3.50
CA ARG A 27 -19.23 -0.02 4.50
C ARG A 27 -18.83 0.34 5.92
N ALA A 28 -17.71 1.01 6.09
CA ALA A 28 -17.26 1.55 7.37
C ALA A 28 -17.96 2.87 7.78
N GLY A 29 -18.88 3.39 6.93
CA GLY A 29 -19.68 4.59 7.20
C GLY A 29 -19.02 5.90 6.76
N PHE A 30 -17.95 5.86 5.96
CA PHE A 30 -17.29 7.07 5.48
C PHE A 30 -17.96 7.65 4.23
N GLU A 31 -18.09 8.98 4.19
CA GLU A 31 -18.16 9.74 2.96
C GLU A 31 -16.74 9.84 2.38
N VAL A 32 -16.55 9.34 1.14
CA VAL A 32 -15.21 9.08 0.61
C VAL A 32 -14.85 10.10 -0.45
N HIS A 33 -13.92 10.98 -0.13
CA HIS A 33 -13.33 11.97 -1.04
C HIS A 33 -11.98 11.49 -1.53
N ALA A 34 -11.66 11.73 -2.81
CA ALA A 34 -10.39 11.31 -3.39
C ALA A 34 -9.78 12.40 -4.26
N VAL A 35 -8.45 12.49 -4.23
CA VAL A 35 -7.67 13.41 -5.07
C VAL A 35 -7.00 12.67 -6.21
N SER A 36 -7.15 13.16 -7.43
CA SER A 36 -6.41 12.68 -8.60
C SER A 36 -6.19 13.80 -9.61
N ARG A 37 -5.09 13.74 -10.36
CA ARG A 37 -4.84 14.61 -11.53
C ARG A 37 -5.80 14.27 -12.66
N ASP A 38 -5.99 12.95 -12.88
CA ASP A 38 -6.84 12.38 -13.89
C ASP A 38 -7.89 11.50 -13.22
N ILE A 39 -9.16 11.87 -13.34
CA ILE A 39 -10.27 11.14 -12.76
C ILE A 39 -10.63 10.01 -13.72
N PRO A 40 -10.55 8.72 -13.30
CA PRO A 40 -10.91 7.62 -14.17
C PRO A 40 -12.41 7.64 -14.51
N VAL A 41 -12.75 7.31 -15.75
CA VAL A 41 -14.16 7.27 -16.23
C VAL A 41 -15.01 6.27 -15.42
N SER A 42 -14.41 5.15 -14.99
CA SER A 42 -15.06 4.09 -14.21
C SER A 42 -14.94 4.26 -12.69
N ALA A 43 -14.51 5.42 -12.20
CA ALA A 43 -14.18 5.67 -10.80
C ALA A 43 -15.41 5.88 -9.92
N GLN A 44 -16.21 4.83 -9.74
CA GLN A 44 -17.38 4.87 -8.86
C GLN A 44 -16.97 4.81 -7.38
N GLY A 45 -17.77 5.47 -6.55
CA GLY A 45 -17.65 5.32 -5.10
C GLY A 45 -16.85 6.38 -4.38
N PHE A 46 -16.22 7.31 -5.10
CA PHE A 46 -15.52 8.48 -4.56
C PHE A 46 -16.18 9.79 -5.01
N VAL A 47 -16.13 10.79 -4.13
CA VAL A 47 -16.27 12.21 -4.54
C VAL A 47 -14.92 12.69 -4.98
N TRP A 48 -14.74 12.96 -6.27
CA TRP A 48 -13.43 13.26 -6.85
C TRP A 48 -13.10 14.73 -6.85
N HIS A 49 -11.87 15.04 -6.44
CA HIS A 49 -11.27 16.37 -6.51
C HIS A 49 -10.09 16.34 -7.49
N ARG A 50 -10.23 17.07 -8.61
CA ARG A 50 -9.17 17.13 -9.63
C ARG A 50 -8.08 18.09 -9.22
N GLY A 51 -6.84 17.60 -9.11
CA GLY A 51 -5.67 18.41 -8.82
C GLY A 51 -4.43 17.63 -8.51
N SER A 52 -3.33 18.32 -8.31
CA SER A 52 -2.02 17.74 -8.05
C SER A 52 -1.66 17.87 -6.58
N LEU A 53 -1.16 16.79 -5.97
CA LEU A 53 -0.56 16.82 -4.63
C LEU A 53 0.77 17.61 -4.58
N PHE A 54 1.32 17.96 -5.74
CA PHE A 54 2.53 18.78 -5.83
C PHE A 54 2.21 20.30 -5.90
N ASP A 55 0.93 20.65 -5.80
CA ASP A 55 0.40 22.00 -5.65
C ASP A 55 -0.15 22.16 -4.22
N GLU A 56 0.59 22.88 -3.37
CA GLU A 56 0.21 23.07 -1.97
C GLU A 56 -1.05 23.91 -1.82
N ASP A 57 -1.30 24.87 -2.73
CA ASP A 57 -2.52 25.66 -2.71
C ASP A 57 -3.75 24.82 -3.02
N PHE A 58 -3.61 23.83 -3.92
CA PHE A 58 -4.64 22.83 -4.15
C PHE A 58 -4.89 21.97 -2.90
N ILE A 59 -3.82 21.47 -2.24
CA ILE A 59 -3.97 20.68 -0.99
C ILE A 59 -4.74 21.49 0.05
N ARG A 60 -4.33 22.74 0.28
CA ARG A 60 -4.98 23.63 1.23
C ARG A 60 -6.46 23.84 0.91
N ARG A 61 -6.78 24.09 -0.37
CA ARG A 61 -8.15 24.31 -0.84
C ARG A 61 -9.03 23.07 -0.63
N VAL A 62 -8.60 21.90 -1.11
CA VAL A 62 -9.40 20.68 -1.03
C VAL A 62 -9.64 20.26 0.42
N ILE A 63 -8.67 20.39 1.31
CA ILE A 63 -8.85 20.10 2.74
C ILE A 63 -9.84 21.06 3.38
N ARG A 64 -9.81 22.36 3.04
CA ARG A 64 -10.77 23.35 3.55
C ARG A 64 -12.19 23.10 3.04
N GLU A 65 -12.36 22.67 1.82
CA GLU A 65 -13.65 22.35 1.19
C GLU A 65 -14.24 21.06 1.79
N VAL A 66 -13.46 20.00 1.86
CA VAL A 66 -13.90 18.69 2.35
C VAL A 66 -14.04 18.68 3.86
N ARG A 67 -13.18 19.37 4.61
CA ARG A 67 -13.03 19.29 6.08
C ARG A 67 -13.00 17.82 6.54
N PRO A 68 -12.04 17.03 6.07
CA PRO A 68 -12.02 15.61 6.38
C PRO A 68 -11.69 15.38 7.86
N SER A 69 -12.45 14.51 8.51
CA SER A 69 -12.13 14.02 9.85
C SER A 69 -10.99 12.97 9.81
N HIS A 70 -10.86 12.29 8.66
CA HIS A 70 -9.86 11.23 8.46
C HIS A 70 -9.04 11.48 7.19
N LEU A 71 -7.75 11.14 7.24
CA LEU A 71 -6.82 11.26 6.10
C LEU A 71 -6.16 9.91 5.83
N LEU A 72 -6.29 9.42 4.59
CA LEU A 72 -5.62 8.23 4.12
C LEU A 72 -4.65 8.58 2.98
N ASN A 73 -3.35 8.58 3.29
CA ASN A 73 -2.32 8.94 2.30
C ASN A 73 -1.61 7.70 1.74
N LEU A 74 -2.05 7.25 0.55
CA LEU A 74 -1.42 6.17 -0.21
C LEU A 74 -0.60 6.68 -1.40
N ALA A 75 -0.66 7.98 -1.72
CA ALA A 75 -0.02 8.52 -2.92
C ALA A 75 1.50 8.41 -2.84
N TRP A 76 2.07 7.67 -3.78
CA TRP A 76 3.51 7.57 -4.03
C TRP A 76 3.76 7.02 -5.42
N CYS A 77 4.89 7.37 -6.05
CA CYS A 77 5.33 6.72 -7.27
C CYS A 77 5.97 5.37 -6.93
N THR A 78 5.46 4.30 -7.52
CA THR A 78 5.99 2.93 -7.31
C THR A 78 6.19 2.19 -8.63
N THR A 79 6.36 2.93 -9.74
CA THR A 79 6.60 2.41 -11.09
C THR A 79 7.89 3.02 -11.65
N GLY A 80 8.48 2.36 -12.65
CA GLY A 80 9.77 2.77 -13.20
C GLY A 80 10.87 2.72 -12.15
N ASP A 81 11.81 3.65 -12.23
CA ASP A 81 12.97 3.74 -11.33
C ASP A 81 12.62 4.42 -9.98
N TYR A 82 11.46 4.11 -9.41
CA TYR A 82 10.93 4.77 -8.22
C TYR A 82 11.88 4.75 -7.01
N LEU A 83 12.77 3.75 -6.90
CA LEU A 83 13.71 3.64 -5.79
C LEU A 83 14.70 4.81 -5.74
N THR A 84 15.05 5.37 -6.91
CA THR A 84 16.06 6.43 -7.07
C THR A 84 15.47 7.75 -7.57
N SER A 85 14.21 7.78 -7.95
CA SER A 85 13.53 8.93 -8.56
C SER A 85 13.48 10.17 -7.65
N ASP A 86 13.73 11.35 -8.21
CA ASP A 86 13.56 12.65 -7.54
C ASP A 86 12.12 12.94 -7.12
N LEU A 87 11.14 12.24 -7.68
CA LEU A 87 9.75 12.31 -7.25
C LEU A 87 9.58 11.93 -5.76
N ASN A 88 10.48 11.14 -5.18
CA ASN A 88 10.44 10.80 -3.77
C ASN A 88 10.47 12.04 -2.86
N ALA A 89 11.32 13.01 -3.15
CA ALA A 89 11.37 14.27 -2.41
C ALA A 89 10.08 15.11 -2.56
N ARG A 90 9.48 15.08 -3.75
CA ARG A 90 8.20 15.79 -4.00
C ARG A 90 7.04 15.14 -3.24
N PHE A 91 6.98 13.80 -3.16
CA PHE A 91 5.98 13.10 -2.35
C PHE A 91 6.18 13.29 -0.85
N LEU A 92 7.44 13.37 -0.38
CA LEU A 92 7.75 13.74 1.00
C LEU A 92 7.15 15.12 1.33
N ALA A 93 7.44 16.14 0.52
CA ALA A 93 6.92 17.50 0.72
C ALA A 93 5.39 17.55 0.68
N ALA A 94 4.77 16.85 -0.28
CA ALA A 94 3.31 16.76 -0.40
C ALA A 94 2.66 16.08 0.82
N GLY A 95 3.24 14.98 1.30
CA GLY A 95 2.75 14.27 2.48
C GLY A 95 2.86 15.11 3.77
N GLU A 96 3.91 15.92 3.89
CA GLU A 96 4.08 16.85 5.00
C GLU A 96 3.07 18.02 4.91
N ALA A 97 2.83 18.57 3.72
CA ALA A 97 1.82 19.60 3.50
C ALA A 97 0.41 19.09 3.83
N LEU A 98 0.07 17.87 3.40
CA LEU A 98 -1.18 17.20 3.77
C LEU A 98 -1.35 17.14 5.28
N ALA A 99 -0.32 16.72 6.02
CA ALA A 99 -0.39 16.63 7.48
C ALA A 99 -0.65 18.01 8.13
N ARG A 100 0.09 19.04 7.73
CA ARG A 100 -0.07 20.40 8.27
C ARG A 100 -1.47 20.96 8.02
N HIS A 101 -1.95 20.88 6.78
CA HIS A 101 -3.27 21.43 6.42
C HIS A 101 -4.42 20.60 7.03
N PHE A 102 -4.25 19.26 7.17
CA PHE A 102 -5.23 18.40 7.81
C PHE A 102 -5.40 18.73 9.30
N VAL A 103 -4.30 18.91 10.01
CA VAL A 103 -4.31 19.39 11.42
C VAL A 103 -4.98 20.74 11.54
N ALA A 104 -4.61 21.70 10.68
CA ALA A 104 -5.18 23.05 10.70
C ALA A 104 -6.69 23.07 10.42
N ALA A 105 -7.23 22.06 9.73
CA ALA A 105 -8.67 21.92 9.46
C ALA A 105 -9.42 21.10 10.54
N GLY A 106 -8.76 20.70 11.63
CA GLY A 106 -9.37 19.96 12.73
C GLY A 106 -9.54 18.46 12.48
N GLY A 107 -8.69 17.87 11.63
CA GLY A 107 -8.68 16.43 11.39
C GLY A 107 -8.33 15.63 12.65
N CYS A 108 -8.84 14.41 12.77
CA CYS A 108 -8.77 13.60 14.00
C CYS A 108 -7.88 12.36 13.87
N CYS A 109 -7.83 11.73 12.70
CA CYS A 109 -7.11 10.48 12.49
C CYS A 109 -6.46 10.45 11.11
N ALA A 110 -5.19 10.08 11.04
CA ALA A 110 -4.45 9.95 9.80
C ALA A 110 -3.76 8.59 9.69
N VAL A 111 -3.79 8.00 8.50
CA VAL A 111 -3.07 6.77 8.17
C VAL A 111 -2.26 6.97 6.90
N TYR A 112 -0.95 6.71 6.98
CA TYR A 112 -0.04 6.83 5.85
C TYR A 112 0.55 5.48 5.46
N ALA A 113 0.73 5.28 4.16
CA ALA A 113 1.35 4.08 3.62
C ALA A 113 2.87 4.13 3.70
N GLY A 114 3.45 3.16 4.40
CA GLY A 114 4.86 2.82 4.45
C GLY A 114 5.21 1.59 3.61
N THR A 115 6.38 1.03 3.83
CA THR A 115 6.90 -0.12 3.08
C THR A 115 7.78 -1.00 3.96
N CYS A 116 7.76 -2.32 3.75
CA CYS A 116 8.69 -3.24 4.38
C CYS A 116 10.16 -3.03 3.95
N PHE A 117 10.40 -2.27 2.87
CA PHE A 117 11.75 -1.94 2.42
C PHE A 117 12.50 -1.00 3.38
N GLU A 118 11.80 -0.40 4.35
CA GLU A 118 12.41 0.38 5.43
C GLU A 118 13.24 -0.47 6.38
N TYR A 119 12.95 -1.77 6.50
CA TYR A 119 13.66 -2.65 7.42
C TYR A 119 15.09 -2.97 6.97
N LYS A 120 15.99 -3.05 7.92
CA LYS A 120 17.25 -3.75 7.77
C LYS A 120 16.95 -5.25 7.75
N LEU A 121 17.30 -5.90 6.64
CA LEU A 121 17.00 -7.30 6.44
C LEU A 121 17.96 -8.21 7.20
N GLY A 122 17.54 -9.42 7.58
CA GLY A 122 18.36 -10.42 8.26
C GLY A 122 17.62 -11.16 9.37
N LYS A 123 16.65 -10.53 10.02
CA LYS A 123 15.75 -11.15 10.99
C LYS A 123 14.46 -11.63 10.34
N VAL A 124 13.86 -12.68 10.86
CA VAL A 124 12.60 -13.27 10.39
C VAL A 124 11.80 -13.79 11.59
N PRO A 125 10.51 -13.45 11.76
CA PRO A 125 9.78 -12.41 11.04
C PRO A 125 10.23 -10.99 11.40
N LEU A 126 9.95 -10.00 10.52
CA LEU A 126 10.23 -8.60 10.75
C LEU A 126 9.14 -7.96 11.61
N SER A 127 9.53 -7.41 12.76
CA SER A 127 8.64 -6.71 13.69
C SER A 127 8.75 -5.18 13.53
N GLU A 128 7.72 -4.43 13.92
CA GLU A 128 7.70 -2.97 13.85
C GLU A 128 8.81 -2.29 14.65
N ASN A 129 9.35 -2.97 15.65
CA ASN A 129 10.44 -2.51 16.51
C ASN A 129 11.83 -2.86 15.97
N ASP A 130 11.93 -3.57 14.85
CA ASP A 130 13.21 -3.94 14.28
C ASP A 130 13.93 -2.76 13.62
N GLU A 131 15.25 -2.87 13.50
CA GLU A 131 16.12 -1.84 12.94
C GLU A 131 15.74 -1.50 11.49
N LEU A 132 15.77 -0.21 11.18
CA LEU A 132 15.51 0.31 9.84
C LEU A 132 16.81 0.62 9.11
N ASP A 133 16.81 0.41 7.80
CA ASP A 133 17.87 0.85 6.87
C ASP A 133 17.40 2.08 6.08
N ALA A 134 17.22 3.18 6.81
CA ALA A 134 16.70 4.42 6.25
C ALA A 134 17.59 5.05 5.16
N LEU A 135 18.85 4.63 5.02
CA LEU A 135 19.80 5.16 4.05
C LEU A 135 19.89 4.32 2.76
N LYS A 136 19.17 3.22 2.68
CA LYS A 136 19.26 2.24 1.59
C LYS A 136 19.11 2.84 0.19
N ASN A 137 18.15 3.71 0.00
CA ASN A 137 17.90 4.44 -1.26
C ASN A 137 16.99 5.66 -1.01
N PRO A 138 16.86 6.59 -1.99
CA PRO A 138 15.99 7.77 -1.89
C PRO A 138 14.53 7.47 -1.52
N TYR A 139 13.94 6.39 -2.05
CA TYR A 139 12.56 5.99 -1.74
C TYR A 139 12.39 5.67 -0.25
N VAL A 140 13.22 4.78 0.29
CA VAL A 140 13.17 4.37 1.70
C VAL A 140 13.45 5.57 2.61
N ARG A 141 14.49 6.36 2.30
CA ARG A 141 14.83 7.56 3.05
C ARG A 141 13.68 8.56 3.14
N CYS A 142 13.03 8.86 1.99
CA CYS A 142 11.92 9.80 1.97
C CYS A 142 10.67 9.26 2.67
N LYS A 143 10.41 7.95 2.60
CA LYS A 143 9.32 7.30 3.34
C LYS A 143 9.51 7.39 4.85
N ASP A 144 10.69 7.04 5.35
CA ASP A 144 10.98 7.12 6.79
C ASP A 144 10.99 8.57 7.29
N GLU A 145 11.56 9.50 6.49
CA GLU A 145 11.55 10.93 6.83
C GLU A 145 10.12 11.47 6.92
N LEU A 146 9.24 11.11 5.95
CA LEU A 146 7.82 11.49 6.02
C LEU A 146 7.15 10.92 7.27
N ARG A 147 7.39 9.66 7.60
CA ARG A 147 6.87 9.04 8.83
C ARG A 147 7.26 9.84 10.06
N ARG A 148 8.55 10.17 10.21
CA ARG A 148 9.07 10.93 11.38
C ARG A 148 8.46 12.33 11.45
N ARG A 149 8.40 13.07 10.33
CA ARG A 149 7.81 14.42 10.30
C ARG A 149 6.31 14.38 10.58
N ALA A 150 5.58 13.46 9.95
CA ALA A 150 4.14 13.29 10.16
C ALA A 150 3.84 12.93 11.63
N THR A 151 4.58 11.99 12.23
CA THR A 151 4.47 11.67 13.66
C THR A 151 4.61 12.93 14.52
N GLY A 152 5.63 13.75 14.26
CA GLY A 152 5.85 14.99 15.03
C GLY A 152 4.74 16.04 14.84
N ILE A 153 4.15 16.15 13.63
CA ILE A 153 3.04 17.08 13.34
C ILE A 153 1.77 16.60 14.05
N PHE A 154 1.39 15.34 13.88
CA PHE A 154 0.15 14.79 14.40
C PHE A 154 0.17 14.68 15.94
N SER A 155 1.27 14.21 16.52
CA SER A 155 1.42 14.11 17.98
C SER A 155 1.27 15.45 18.69
N ARG A 156 1.89 16.52 18.17
CA ARG A 156 1.75 17.87 18.74
C ARG A 156 0.32 18.41 18.68
N ALA A 157 -0.48 17.92 17.73
CA ALA A 157 -1.86 18.34 17.53
C ALA A 157 -2.89 17.42 18.21
N GLY A 158 -2.45 16.32 18.84
CA GLY A 158 -3.36 15.32 19.42
C GLY A 158 -4.17 14.55 18.36
N VAL A 159 -3.65 14.43 17.13
CA VAL A 159 -4.25 13.67 16.04
C VAL A 159 -3.69 12.25 16.07
N SER A 160 -4.57 11.24 16.10
CA SER A 160 -4.15 9.84 16.02
C SER A 160 -3.48 9.55 14.68
N PHE A 161 -2.32 8.90 14.71
CA PHE A 161 -1.53 8.61 13.51
C PHE A 161 -1.00 7.19 13.48
N ALA A 162 -1.42 6.41 12.47
CA ALA A 162 -0.87 5.10 12.17
C ALA A 162 -0.10 5.11 10.84
N TYR A 163 0.92 4.25 10.76
CA TYR A 163 1.78 4.12 9.59
C TYR A 163 1.87 2.66 9.13
N GLY A 164 1.13 2.32 8.06
CA GLY A 164 1.03 0.94 7.57
C GLY A 164 2.23 0.55 6.70
N ARG A 165 3.17 -0.26 7.22
CA ARG A 165 4.28 -0.83 6.45
C ARG A 165 3.80 -2.00 5.59
N ILE A 166 3.57 -1.74 4.30
CA ILE A 166 3.04 -2.72 3.35
C ILE A 166 4.16 -3.67 2.92
N PHE A 167 3.87 -4.98 2.96
CA PHE A 167 4.75 -6.01 2.43
C PHE A 167 4.51 -6.20 0.92
N TYR A 168 4.78 -7.37 0.35
CA TYR A 168 4.75 -7.57 -1.11
C TYR A 168 3.31 -7.61 -1.63
N VAL A 169 2.75 -6.41 -1.88
CA VAL A 169 1.39 -6.29 -2.40
C VAL A 169 1.32 -6.69 -3.86
N PHE A 170 0.31 -7.48 -4.19
CA PHE A 170 -0.08 -7.82 -5.55
C PHE A 170 -1.59 -7.61 -5.75
N GLY A 171 -2.02 -7.43 -7.00
CA GLY A 171 -3.41 -7.16 -7.26
C GLY A 171 -3.73 -6.84 -8.72
N ARG A 172 -5.00 -6.64 -9.00
CA ARG A 172 -5.50 -6.33 -10.34
C ARG A 172 -4.93 -4.98 -10.84
N GLY A 173 -4.42 -5.01 -12.07
CA GLY A 173 -3.82 -3.83 -12.69
C GLY A 173 -2.44 -3.50 -12.15
N GLU A 174 -1.75 -4.48 -11.58
CA GLU A 174 -0.33 -4.37 -11.29
C GLU A 174 0.45 -4.18 -12.60
N PRO A 175 1.40 -3.23 -12.66
CA PRO A 175 2.19 -2.99 -13.87
C PRO A 175 2.97 -4.23 -14.31
N ASN A 176 3.14 -4.39 -15.63
CA ASN A 176 3.90 -5.51 -16.22
C ASN A 176 5.42 -5.46 -15.91
N SER A 177 5.89 -4.36 -15.35
CA SER A 177 7.24 -4.26 -14.76
C SER A 177 7.37 -4.97 -13.41
N ARG A 178 6.28 -5.44 -12.82
CA ARG A 178 6.25 -6.21 -11.57
C ARG A 178 5.92 -7.67 -11.83
N LEU A 179 6.30 -8.54 -10.88
CA LEU A 179 6.22 -9.99 -11.02
C LEU A 179 4.83 -10.48 -11.45
N THR A 180 3.78 -10.10 -10.71
CA THR A 180 2.42 -10.62 -10.99
C THR A 180 1.91 -10.13 -12.34
N GLY A 181 2.07 -8.84 -12.64
CA GLY A 181 1.66 -8.26 -13.91
C GLY A 181 2.37 -8.90 -15.10
N MET A 182 3.70 -9.06 -14.99
CA MET A 182 4.53 -9.71 -16.02
C MET A 182 4.12 -11.17 -16.26
N VAL A 183 3.93 -11.95 -15.18
CA VAL A 183 3.56 -13.36 -15.29
C VAL A 183 2.19 -13.52 -15.91
N LEU A 184 1.20 -12.74 -15.45
CA LEU A 184 -0.16 -12.75 -15.99
C LEU A 184 -0.17 -12.38 -17.48
N GLU A 185 0.50 -11.28 -17.88
CA GLU A 185 0.55 -10.83 -19.26
C GLU A 185 1.12 -11.89 -20.18
N LYS A 186 2.31 -12.43 -19.82
CA LYS A 186 3.00 -13.43 -20.65
C LYS A 186 2.20 -14.70 -20.78
N LEU A 187 1.72 -15.27 -19.68
CA LEU A 187 0.99 -16.54 -19.71
C LEU A 187 -0.35 -16.43 -20.45
N LEU A 188 -1.05 -15.28 -20.34
CA LEU A 188 -2.29 -15.03 -21.09
C LEU A 188 -2.05 -14.83 -22.58
N ARG A 189 -0.83 -14.41 -22.99
CA ARG A 189 -0.40 -14.35 -24.40
C ARG A 189 0.26 -15.64 -24.89
N GLU A 190 0.26 -16.69 -24.08
CA GLU A 190 0.93 -17.97 -24.37
C GLU A 190 2.45 -17.84 -24.58
N GLU A 191 3.06 -16.84 -23.93
CA GLU A 191 4.49 -16.59 -23.98
C GLU A 191 5.23 -17.25 -22.81
N ARG A 192 6.46 -17.73 -23.05
CA ARG A 192 7.32 -18.26 -21.99
C ARG A 192 7.74 -17.18 -21.00
N VAL A 193 7.77 -17.56 -19.71
CA VAL A 193 8.29 -16.72 -18.64
C VAL A 193 9.40 -17.44 -17.88
N THR A 194 10.55 -16.76 -17.73
CA THR A 194 11.67 -17.26 -16.92
C THR A 194 11.80 -16.43 -15.65
N ILE A 195 11.84 -17.09 -14.50
CA ILE A 195 11.94 -16.48 -13.19
C ILE A 195 13.30 -16.79 -12.57
N LYS A 196 14.10 -15.76 -12.27
CA LYS A 196 15.48 -15.89 -11.79
C LYS A 196 15.63 -16.09 -10.26
N ALA A 197 14.57 -15.83 -9.51
CA ALA A 197 14.61 -15.79 -8.04
C ALA A 197 13.64 -16.79 -7.38
N GLY A 198 13.46 -17.98 -8.02
CA GLY A 198 12.48 -18.99 -7.61
C GLY A 198 12.51 -19.37 -6.13
N PRO A 199 13.70 -19.62 -5.53
CA PRO A 199 13.80 -20.04 -4.12
C PRO A 199 13.51 -18.96 -3.09
N LEU A 200 13.55 -17.69 -3.45
CA LEU A 200 13.29 -16.61 -2.48
C LEU A 200 11.84 -16.64 -2.02
N ALA A 201 11.62 -16.48 -0.73
CA ALA A 201 10.28 -16.44 -0.14
C ALA A 201 9.92 -15.02 0.32
N LYS A 202 8.69 -14.60 0.02
CA LYS A 202 8.16 -13.26 0.34
C LYS A 202 6.78 -13.39 0.98
N ASP A 203 6.43 -12.41 1.80
CA ASP A 203 5.07 -12.25 2.33
C ASP A 203 4.24 -11.48 1.31
N TYR A 204 3.51 -12.21 0.47
CA TYR A 204 2.61 -11.63 -0.52
C TYR A 204 1.25 -11.38 0.10
N ILE A 205 0.77 -10.14 0.00
CA ILE A 205 -0.55 -9.74 0.47
C ILE A 205 -1.40 -9.18 -0.69
N TYR A 206 -2.66 -9.59 -0.75
CA TYR A 206 -3.58 -9.14 -1.79
C TYR A 206 -4.02 -7.69 -1.58
N ALA A 207 -4.12 -6.90 -2.64
CA ALA A 207 -4.46 -5.47 -2.57
C ALA A 207 -5.79 -5.20 -1.85
N LYS A 208 -6.77 -6.12 -1.93
CA LYS A 208 -8.03 -6.00 -1.19
C LYS A 208 -7.82 -6.15 0.32
N ASP A 209 -6.93 -7.05 0.77
CA ASP A 209 -6.57 -7.16 2.19
C ASP A 209 -5.81 -5.93 2.67
N VAL A 210 -4.90 -5.39 1.85
CA VAL A 210 -4.22 -4.14 2.18
C VAL A 210 -5.22 -3.00 2.34
N ALA A 211 -6.15 -2.84 1.38
CA ALA A 211 -7.20 -1.82 1.47
C ALA A 211 -8.06 -1.98 2.74
N ALA A 212 -8.49 -3.20 3.06
CA ALA A 212 -9.27 -3.47 4.26
C ALA A 212 -8.46 -3.23 5.56
N SER A 213 -7.15 -3.57 5.58
CA SER A 213 -6.24 -3.24 6.69
C SER A 213 -6.16 -1.73 6.93
N PHE A 214 -6.05 -0.93 5.87
CA PHE A 214 -6.00 0.53 6.00
C PHE A 214 -7.32 1.13 6.50
N VAL A 215 -8.45 0.55 6.12
CA VAL A 215 -9.76 0.94 6.69
C VAL A 215 -9.87 0.56 8.17
N ALA A 216 -9.36 -0.59 8.56
CA ALA A 216 -9.30 -1.00 9.95
C ALA A 216 -8.39 -0.06 10.77
N LEU A 217 -7.23 0.33 10.24
CA LEU A 217 -6.32 1.30 10.88
C LEU A 217 -6.97 2.67 11.10
N LEU A 218 -7.82 3.16 10.18
CA LEU A 218 -8.56 4.41 10.36
C LEU A 218 -9.57 4.35 11.51
N ARG A 219 -9.96 3.16 11.96
CA ARG A 219 -10.98 2.94 13.00
C ARG A 219 -10.42 2.43 14.32
N ALA A 220 -9.20 1.92 14.31
CA ALA A 220 -8.56 1.36 15.49
C ALA A 220 -7.85 2.47 16.30
N PRO A 221 -7.85 2.37 17.64
CA PRO A 221 -7.10 3.29 18.50
C PRO A 221 -5.60 2.92 18.55
N VAL A 222 -5.00 2.73 17.37
CA VAL A 222 -3.59 2.28 17.23
C VAL A 222 -2.77 3.39 16.60
N GLU A 223 -1.60 3.65 17.18
CA GLU A 223 -0.66 4.66 16.71
C GLU A 223 0.70 4.04 16.34
N GLY A 224 1.45 4.80 15.52
CA GLY A 224 2.78 4.40 15.05
C GLY A 224 2.76 3.35 13.94
N PRO A 225 3.90 2.66 13.70
CA PRO A 225 4.02 1.69 12.62
C PRO A 225 3.22 0.41 12.89
N VAL A 226 2.59 -0.12 11.85
CA VAL A 226 1.90 -1.42 11.83
C VAL A 226 2.28 -2.15 10.55
N ASN A 227 2.72 -3.39 10.66
CA ASN A 227 2.99 -4.24 9.51
C ASN A 227 1.69 -4.68 8.83
N VAL A 228 1.55 -4.33 7.55
CA VAL A 228 0.43 -4.77 6.71
C VAL A 228 0.92 -5.95 5.87
N CYS A 229 0.77 -7.15 6.42
CA CYS A 229 1.30 -8.39 5.90
C CYS A 229 0.43 -9.59 6.30
N THR A 230 0.70 -10.75 5.72
CA THR A 230 -0.04 -11.98 6.06
C THR A 230 0.59 -12.77 7.21
N GLY A 231 1.85 -12.50 7.53
CA GLY A 231 2.65 -13.30 8.46
C GLY A 231 3.11 -14.64 7.88
N ARG A 232 2.98 -14.83 6.55
CA ARG A 232 3.29 -16.10 5.87
C ARG A 232 4.17 -15.85 4.66
N ALA A 233 5.31 -16.51 4.61
CA ALA A 233 6.17 -16.48 3.44
C ALA A 233 5.77 -17.59 2.46
N ILE A 234 5.75 -17.25 1.16
CA ILE A 234 5.63 -18.21 0.06
C ILE A 234 6.80 -18.00 -0.90
N THR A 235 7.35 -19.05 -1.47
CA THR A 235 8.43 -18.92 -2.46
C THR A 235 7.90 -18.23 -3.71
N ILE A 236 8.79 -17.50 -4.39
CA ILE A 236 8.43 -16.88 -5.70
C ILE A 236 8.02 -17.98 -6.68
N ARG A 237 8.67 -19.14 -6.63
CA ARG A 237 8.32 -20.35 -7.41
C ARG A 237 6.86 -20.74 -7.17
N ASP A 238 6.47 -20.97 -5.91
CA ASP A 238 5.11 -21.44 -5.58
C ASP A 238 4.05 -20.39 -5.91
N PHE A 239 4.37 -19.10 -5.69
CA PHE A 239 3.50 -18.00 -6.07
C PHE A 239 3.24 -17.97 -7.58
N VAL A 240 4.29 -18.02 -8.40
CA VAL A 240 4.20 -18.03 -9.87
C VAL A 240 3.50 -19.30 -10.38
N MET A 241 3.82 -20.47 -9.80
CA MET A 241 3.17 -21.71 -10.17
C MET A 241 1.68 -21.73 -9.81
N THR A 242 1.25 -21.02 -8.76
CA THR A 242 -0.18 -20.87 -8.46
C THR A 242 -0.90 -20.09 -9.57
N ILE A 243 -0.28 -19.01 -10.08
CA ILE A 243 -0.80 -18.28 -11.23
C ILE A 243 -0.85 -19.17 -12.48
N ALA A 244 0.25 -19.87 -12.77
CA ALA A 244 0.36 -20.71 -13.98
C ALA A 244 -0.64 -21.88 -13.98
N ARG A 245 -0.87 -22.52 -12.83
CA ARG A 245 -1.90 -23.58 -12.69
C ARG A 245 -3.30 -23.05 -12.95
N ARG A 246 -3.62 -21.85 -12.45
CA ARG A 246 -4.93 -21.23 -12.65
C ARG A 246 -5.20 -20.84 -14.11
N ILE A 247 -4.15 -20.45 -14.84
CA ILE A 247 -4.24 -20.16 -16.27
C ILE A 247 -4.19 -21.44 -17.13
N GLY A 248 -3.67 -22.55 -16.57
CA GLY A 248 -3.46 -23.80 -17.32
C GLY A 248 -2.20 -23.79 -18.19
N ARG A 249 -1.19 -23.00 -17.83
CA ARG A 249 0.04 -22.79 -18.62
C ARG A 249 1.32 -23.04 -17.80
N VAL A 250 1.37 -24.11 -17.05
CA VAL A 250 2.55 -24.50 -16.26
C VAL A 250 3.74 -24.87 -17.13
N ASP A 251 3.49 -25.32 -18.37
CA ASP A 251 4.46 -25.67 -19.39
C ASP A 251 5.28 -24.47 -19.89
N LEU A 252 4.77 -23.26 -19.73
CA LEU A 252 5.42 -22.03 -20.16
C LEU A 252 6.32 -21.39 -19.10
N VAL A 253 6.39 -21.94 -17.87
CA VAL A 253 7.18 -21.38 -16.78
C VAL A 253 8.50 -22.10 -16.61
N ALA A 254 9.60 -21.34 -16.65
CA ALA A 254 10.95 -21.81 -16.34
C ALA A 254 11.52 -21.06 -15.13
N PHE A 255 12.40 -21.71 -14.39
CA PHE A 255 13.09 -21.12 -13.25
C PHE A 255 14.60 -21.24 -13.41
N GLU A 256 15.28 -20.11 -13.18
CA GLU A 256 16.74 -20.03 -13.03
C GLU A 256 17.00 -19.59 -11.58
N ASP A 257 17.78 -20.34 -10.84
CA ASP A 257 18.04 -20.09 -9.42
C ASP A 257 19.24 -19.15 -9.23
N ASP A 258 19.16 -17.95 -9.83
CA ASP A 258 20.15 -16.87 -9.69
C ASP A 258 19.69 -15.85 -8.65
N CYS A 259 19.96 -16.15 -7.37
CA CYS A 259 19.54 -15.31 -6.25
C CYS A 259 20.65 -15.05 -5.21
N ALA A 260 21.91 -15.16 -5.61
CA ALA A 260 23.11 -15.11 -4.78
C ALA A 260 23.16 -13.81 -4.04
N ASN A 261 22.79 -13.08 -3.40
CA ASN A 261 22.90 -11.83 -2.62
C ASN A 261 21.55 -11.25 -2.13
N GLN A 262 20.49 -12.04 -2.15
CA GLN A 262 19.21 -11.61 -1.61
C GLN A 262 18.86 -12.42 -0.35
N PRO A 263 18.24 -11.81 0.67
CA PRO A 263 17.78 -12.56 1.83
C PRO A 263 16.74 -13.59 1.38
N PRO A 264 16.90 -14.86 1.82
CA PRO A 264 16.07 -15.96 1.34
C PRO A 264 14.60 -15.80 1.71
N VAL A 265 14.31 -15.15 2.85
CA VAL A 265 12.95 -14.95 3.36
C VAL A 265 12.73 -13.51 3.80
N ILE A 266 11.60 -12.93 3.37
CA ILE A 266 11.09 -11.65 3.89
C ILE A 266 9.63 -11.85 4.25
N VAL A 267 9.36 -11.91 5.56
CA VAL A 267 8.01 -12.08 6.13
C VAL A 267 7.86 -11.14 7.32
N GLY A 268 6.66 -10.57 7.47
CA GLY A 268 6.34 -9.67 8.57
C GLY A 268 5.72 -10.38 9.76
N ASP A 269 5.95 -9.85 10.95
CA ASP A 269 5.12 -10.13 12.11
C ASP A 269 3.82 -9.32 11.97
N ASN A 270 2.68 -9.99 11.92
CA ASN A 270 1.37 -9.35 11.77
C ASN A 270 0.58 -9.27 13.09
N THR A 271 1.21 -9.49 14.22
CA THR A 271 0.57 -9.51 15.54
C THR A 271 -0.14 -8.20 15.82
N ARG A 272 0.48 -7.03 15.57
CA ARG A 272 -0.18 -5.75 15.77
C ARG A 272 -1.40 -5.56 14.88
N LEU A 273 -1.32 -6.00 13.61
CA LEU A 273 -2.46 -5.93 12.69
C LEU A 273 -3.63 -6.81 13.16
N THR A 274 -3.33 -8.01 13.66
CA THR A 274 -4.37 -8.97 14.07
C THR A 274 -4.96 -8.68 15.44
N ASP A 275 -4.15 -8.30 16.40
CA ASP A 275 -4.54 -8.27 17.80
C ASP A 275 -4.84 -6.85 18.32
N GLU A 276 -4.12 -5.83 17.83
CA GLU A 276 -4.38 -4.44 18.20
C GLU A 276 -5.35 -3.74 17.23
N VAL A 277 -5.17 -3.93 15.90
CA VAL A 277 -6.05 -3.34 14.88
C VAL A 277 -7.33 -4.17 14.67
N GLY A 278 -7.27 -5.47 14.99
CA GLY A 278 -8.40 -6.39 14.85
C GLY A 278 -8.67 -6.83 13.41
N TYR A 279 -7.68 -6.75 12.53
CA TYR A 279 -7.81 -7.18 11.13
C TYR A 279 -6.92 -8.38 10.83
N ARG A 280 -7.51 -9.42 10.26
CA ARG A 280 -6.79 -10.61 9.75
C ARG A 280 -6.94 -10.68 8.24
N PRO A 281 -5.84 -10.77 7.45
CA PRO A 281 -5.93 -10.97 6.00
C PRO A 281 -6.81 -12.17 5.65
N GLN A 282 -7.75 -11.98 4.71
CA GLN A 282 -8.81 -12.94 4.40
C GLN A 282 -8.52 -13.75 3.14
N TRP A 283 -7.68 -13.26 2.25
CA TRP A 283 -7.44 -13.85 0.96
C TRP A 283 -6.25 -14.82 0.99
N THR A 284 -6.48 -16.07 0.61
CA THR A 284 -5.37 -16.95 0.23
C THR A 284 -4.83 -16.54 -1.13
N ILE A 285 -3.58 -16.91 -1.44
CA ILE A 285 -2.98 -16.63 -2.76
C ILE A 285 -3.85 -17.23 -3.88
N ASP A 286 -4.35 -18.45 -3.70
CA ASP A 286 -5.19 -19.11 -4.71
C ASP A 286 -6.51 -18.38 -4.97
N GLN A 287 -7.19 -17.92 -3.91
CA GLN A 287 -8.42 -17.12 -4.03
C GLN A 287 -8.14 -15.76 -4.70
N ALA A 288 -7.04 -15.11 -4.33
CA ALA A 288 -6.65 -13.83 -4.90
C ALA A 288 -6.33 -13.97 -6.40
N VAL A 289 -5.59 -15.01 -6.79
CA VAL A 289 -5.29 -15.30 -8.21
C VAL A 289 -6.59 -15.61 -8.99
N ALA A 290 -7.51 -16.38 -8.40
CA ALA A 290 -8.82 -16.61 -9.02
C ALA A 290 -9.60 -15.29 -9.26
N ASP A 291 -9.61 -14.40 -8.27
CA ASP A 291 -10.24 -13.08 -8.41
C ASP A 291 -9.55 -12.20 -9.48
N LEU A 292 -8.21 -12.27 -9.60
CA LEU A 292 -7.48 -11.54 -10.64
C LEU A 292 -7.90 -11.94 -12.06
N LEU A 293 -8.20 -13.22 -12.26
CA LEU A 293 -8.57 -13.78 -13.57
C LEU A 293 -10.06 -13.60 -13.89
N CYS A 294 -10.92 -13.31 -12.91
CA CYS A 294 -12.33 -13.05 -13.14
C CYS A 294 -12.54 -11.75 -13.92
N PRO A 295 -13.30 -11.73 -15.03
CA PRO A 295 -13.72 -10.50 -15.67
C PRO A 295 -14.49 -9.62 -14.67
N ARG A 296 -14.21 -8.31 -14.62
CA ARG A 296 -15.16 -7.36 -13.98
C ARG A 296 -16.14 -6.91 -15.05
N ASN A 297 -17.41 -7.19 -14.81
CA ASN A 297 -18.50 -6.59 -15.58
C ASN A 297 -18.52 -5.07 -15.40
#